data_c71adbb5eae20b737396303a90055607
#
_entry.id   c71adbb5eae20b737396303a90055607
#
_cell.length_a   1.000
_cell.length_b   1.000
_cell.length_c   1.000
_cell.angle_alpha   90.00
_cell.angle_beta   90.00
_cell.angle_gamma   90.00
#
_symmetry.space_group_name_H-M   'P 1'
#
loop_
_entity.id
_entity.type
_entity.pdbx_description
1 polymer ?
#
loop_
_entity_poly.entity_id
_entity_poly.type
_entity_poly.pdbx_seq_one_letter_code
_entity_poly.pdbx_strand_id
1 'polypeptide(L)'
;MPVLSAGIMALSTFSGSTAEKDLDSLNKATLSLLAKVPTLAAFAYKNSMGQPTLYPDNSLGYVENFIRMSFGFPTEPYEFNEAITQGLEVLLILHADHEQNCSTSTVRMVASSGANLHAAVAAGVNALSGPKHGGANQAVVEMLQFIRDNDLTTKQLSLIHISEPTRR
;
A
#
# COMPACT_ATOMS: atom_id res chain seq x y z
N MET A 1 -3.89 -9.04 -1.05
CA MET A 1 -4.86 -8.02 -1.53
C MET A 1 -6.31 -8.32 -1.08
N PRO A 2 -6.90 -9.53 -1.22
CA PRO A 2 -8.30 -9.75 -0.80
C PRO A 2 -8.57 -9.44 0.67
N VAL A 3 -7.69 -9.84 1.58
CA VAL A 3 -7.82 -9.55 3.03
C VAL A 3 -7.81 -8.04 3.30
N LEU A 4 -6.92 -7.30 2.66
CA LEU A 4 -6.84 -5.85 2.79
C LEU A 4 -8.12 -5.17 2.28
N SER A 5 -8.59 -5.54 1.10
CA SER A 5 -9.82 -5.00 0.52
C SER A 5 -11.04 -5.29 1.40
N ALA A 6 -11.18 -6.53 1.88
CA ALA A 6 -12.24 -6.91 2.81
C ALA A 6 -12.17 -6.14 4.13
N GLY A 7 -10.97 -5.95 4.69
CA GLY A 7 -10.76 -5.16 5.90
C GLY A 7 -11.15 -3.69 5.71
N ILE A 8 -10.77 -3.08 4.60
CA ILE A 8 -11.17 -1.69 4.27
C ILE A 8 -12.70 -1.59 4.18
N MET A 9 -13.33 -2.52 3.49
CA MET A 9 -14.79 -2.53 3.38
C MET A 9 -15.46 -2.72 4.75
N ALA A 10 -14.93 -3.60 5.60
CA ALA A 10 -15.44 -3.83 6.95
C ALA A 10 -15.36 -2.58 7.84
N LEU A 11 -14.37 -1.69 7.64
CA LEU A 11 -14.29 -0.43 8.38
C LEU A 11 -15.54 0.44 8.19
N SER A 12 -16.25 0.32 7.09
CA SER A 12 -17.48 1.09 6.84
C SER A 12 -18.56 0.84 7.89
N THR A 13 -18.58 -0.36 8.49
CA THR A 13 -19.56 -0.73 9.52
C THR A 13 -19.38 0.05 10.82
N PHE A 14 -18.21 0.65 11.05
CA PHE A 14 -17.91 1.46 12.22
C PHE A 14 -18.04 2.97 11.96
N SER A 15 -18.37 3.36 10.74
CA SER A 15 -18.42 4.78 10.33
C SER A 15 -19.82 5.41 10.44
N GLY A 16 -20.81 4.73 11.01
CA GLY A 16 -22.17 5.21 11.26
C GLY A 16 -23.03 5.26 10.00
N SER A 17 -23.10 6.37 9.29
CA SER A 17 -23.90 6.49 8.07
C SER A 17 -23.18 5.92 6.85
N THR A 18 -23.90 5.26 5.96
CA THR A 18 -23.36 4.60 4.77
C THR A 18 -22.89 5.54 3.67
N ALA A 19 -23.18 6.82 3.74
CA ALA A 19 -22.73 7.82 2.77
C ALA A 19 -22.26 9.07 3.48
N GLU A 20 -21.10 9.57 3.08
CA GLU A 20 -20.59 10.87 3.48
C GLU A 20 -21.50 11.95 2.87
N LYS A 21 -22.22 12.67 3.74
CA LYS A 21 -23.24 13.65 3.32
C LYS A 21 -22.68 15.03 3.06
N ASP A 22 -21.49 15.32 3.56
CA ASP A 22 -20.83 16.60 3.49
C ASP A 22 -19.30 16.44 3.46
N LEU A 23 -18.59 17.53 3.19
CA LEU A 23 -17.14 17.55 3.09
C LEU A 23 -16.44 17.19 4.42
N ASP A 24 -17.04 17.54 5.55
CA ASP A 24 -16.46 17.25 6.87
C ASP A 24 -16.51 15.75 7.18
N SER A 25 -17.61 15.09 6.91
CA SER A 25 -17.73 13.63 7.06
C SER A 25 -16.81 12.89 6.09
N LEU A 26 -16.66 13.36 4.85
CA LEU A 26 -15.72 12.81 3.89
C LEU A 26 -14.26 12.93 4.35
N ASN A 27 -13.87 14.11 4.87
CA ASN A 27 -12.54 14.32 5.41
C ASN A 27 -12.25 13.40 6.60
N LYS A 28 -13.20 13.22 7.52
CA LYS A 28 -13.08 12.29 8.65
C LYS A 28 -12.91 10.86 8.19
N ALA A 29 -13.68 10.41 7.19
CA ALA A 29 -13.55 9.08 6.61
C ALA A 29 -12.18 8.88 5.94
N THR A 30 -11.70 9.89 5.21
CA THR A 30 -10.37 9.90 4.58
C THR A 30 -9.26 9.76 5.61
N LEU A 31 -9.27 10.58 6.66
CA LEU A 31 -8.29 10.51 7.74
C LEU A 31 -8.34 9.16 8.47
N SER A 32 -9.54 8.63 8.69
CA SER A 32 -9.73 7.30 9.30
C SER A 32 -9.13 6.19 8.44
N LEU A 33 -9.30 6.24 7.12
CA LEU A 33 -8.69 5.28 6.19
C LEU A 33 -7.15 5.42 6.19
N LEU A 34 -6.62 6.62 6.07
CA LEU A 34 -5.17 6.86 6.11
C LEU A 34 -4.55 6.32 7.41
N ALA A 35 -5.21 6.48 8.54
CA ALA A 35 -4.71 5.99 9.82
C ALA A 35 -4.80 4.45 9.97
N LYS A 36 -5.82 3.81 9.40
CA LYS A 36 -6.10 2.38 9.64
C LYS A 36 -5.57 1.43 8.57
N VAL A 37 -5.46 1.89 7.33
CA VAL A 37 -5.02 1.05 6.21
C VAL A 37 -3.61 0.49 6.41
N PRO A 38 -2.61 1.22 6.96
CA PRO A 38 -1.30 0.64 7.27
C PRO A 38 -1.38 -0.54 8.23
N THR A 39 -2.22 -0.45 9.26
CA THR A 39 -2.43 -1.55 10.22
C THR A 39 -3.05 -2.77 9.52
N LEU A 40 -4.07 -2.57 8.68
CA LEU A 40 -4.68 -3.65 7.91
C LEU A 40 -3.70 -4.28 6.91
N ALA A 41 -2.87 -3.47 6.27
CA ALA A 41 -1.84 -3.95 5.33
C ALA A 41 -0.79 -4.79 6.06
N ALA A 42 -0.27 -4.30 7.19
CA ALA A 42 0.67 -5.04 8.03
C ALA A 42 0.05 -6.36 8.55
N PHE A 43 -1.20 -6.35 8.99
CA PHE A 43 -1.90 -7.56 9.43
C PHE A 43 -2.09 -8.55 8.29
N ALA A 44 -2.48 -8.08 7.10
CA ALA A 44 -2.62 -8.94 5.92
C ALA A 44 -1.28 -9.60 5.53
N TYR A 45 -0.18 -8.84 5.61
CA TYR A 45 1.17 -9.34 5.36
C TYR A 45 1.58 -10.38 6.41
N LYS A 46 1.50 -10.04 7.70
CA LYS A 46 1.83 -10.95 8.80
C LYS A 46 1.03 -12.25 8.75
N ASN A 47 -0.27 -12.14 8.47
CA ASN A 47 -1.13 -13.32 8.31
C ASN A 47 -0.68 -14.21 7.13
N SER A 48 -0.25 -13.62 6.02
CA SER A 48 0.26 -14.39 4.87
C SER A 48 1.56 -15.13 5.17
N MET A 49 2.35 -14.63 6.13
CA MET A 49 3.61 -15.21 6.59
C MET A 49 3.43 -16.18 7.77
N GLY A 50 2.22 -16.34 8.31
CA GLY A 50 1.96 -17.13 9.52
C GLY A 50 2.60 -16.53 10.78
N GLN A 51 2.80 -15.19 10.79
CA GLN A 51 3.48 -14.48 11.88
C GLN A 51 2.47 -13.74 12.78
N PRO A 52 2.81 -13.54 14.07
CA PRO A 52 1.97 -12.78 14.99
C PRO A 52 1.89 -11.31 14.58
N THR A 53 0.71 -10.70 14.80
CA THR A 53 0.45 -9.29 14.50
C THR A 53 0.89 -8.39 15.66
N LEU A 54 1.30 -7.17 15.34
CA LEU A 54 1.59 -6.09 16.28
C LEU A 54 0.58 -4.95 16.10
N TYR A 55 0.13 -4.39 17.21
CA TYR A 55 -0.71 -3.19 17.20
C TYR A 55 0.13 -1.92 17.04
N PRO A 56 -0.48 -0.81 16.55
CA PRO A 56 0.20 0.48 16.46
C PRO A 56 0.71 0.95 17.83
N ASP A 57 1.86 1.63 17.81
CA ASP A 57 2.45 2.31 18.96
C ASP A 57 2.33 3.82 18.75
N ASN A 58 1.60 4.51 19.64
CA ASN A 58 1.33 5.94 19.50
C ASN A 58 2.55 6.84 19.72
N SER A 59 3.67 6.29 20.19
CA SER A 59 4.94 7.02 20.31
C SER A 59 5.73 7.12 19.02
N LEU A 60 5.38 6.29 18.01
CA LEU A 60 6.08 6.20 16.74
C LEU A 60 5.39 7.00 15.64
N GLY A 61 6.19 7.44 14.67
CA GLY A 61 5.72 8.05 13.44
C GLY A 61 4.94 7.06 12.55
N TYR A 62 4.31 7.59 11.50
CA TYR A 62 3.45 6.82 10.59
C TYR A 62 4.19 5.67 9.91
N VAL A 63 5.35 5.96 9.33
CA VAL A 63 6.16 4.98 8.61
C VAL A 63 6.84 4.00 9.57
N GLU A 64 7.36 4.48 10.69
CA GLU A 64 7.95 3.63 11.74
C GLU A 64 6.92 2.62 12.25
N ASN A 65 5.69 3.07 12.53
CA ASN A 65 4.60 2.16 12.92
C ASN A 65 4.34 1.09 11.87
N PHE A 66 4.25 1.48 10.60
CA PHE A 66 4.02 0.53 9.51
C PHE A 66 5.13 -0.50 9.39
N ILE A 67 6.40 -0.06 9.45
CA ILE A 67 7.58 -0.95 9.41
C ILE A 67 7.56 -1.90 10.61
N ARG A 68 7.39 -1.37 11.83
CA ARG A 68 7.33 -2.19 13.04
C ARG A 68 6.20 -3.21 13.00
N MET A 69 4.99 -2.82 12.62
CA MET A 69 3.87 -3.74 12.50
C MET A 69 4.08 -4.81 11.42
N SER A 70 4.80 -4.48 10.35
CA SER A 70 5.06 -5.41 9.25
C SER A 70 6.18 -6.38 9.53
N PHE A 71 7.25 -5.96 10.18
CA PHE A 71 8.49 -6.73 10.30
C PHE A 71 8.91 -7.05 11.75
N GLY A 72 8.37 -6.36 12.74
CA GLY A 72 8.66 -6.61 14.16
C GLY A 72 8.01 -7.88 14.70
N PHE A 73 8.49 -8.34 15.85
CA PHE A 73 7.93 -9.46 16.62
C PHE A 73 7.54 -8.99 18.01
N PRO A 74 6.49 -9.60 18.63
CA PRO A 74 6.06 -9.22 19.99
C PRO A 74 7.10 -9.49 21.09
N THR A 75 8.05 -10.38 20.82
CA THR A 75 9.03 -10.89 21.79
C THR A 75 10.30 -10.05 21.90
N GLU A 76 10.50 -9.11 20.98
CA GLU A 76 11.73 -8.32 20.92
C GLU A 76 11.46 -6.87 20.46
N PRO A 77 12.25 -5.89 20.92
CA PRO A 77 12.21 -4.54 20.40
C PRO A 77 12.55 -4.51 18.91
N TYR A 78 11.88 -3.66 18.15
CA TYR A 78 12.23 -3.45 16.75
C TYR A 78 13.30 -2.34 16.63
N GLU A 79 14.41 -2.67 16.01
CA GLU A 79 15.48 -1.70 15.73
C GLU A 79 15.25 -1.04 14.37
N PHE A 80 15.05 0.28 14.36
CA PHE A 80 14.82 1.05 13.16
C PHE A 80 16.11 1.35 12.42
N ASN A 81 16.08 1.19 11.12
CA ASN A 81 17.11 1.70 10.23
C ASN A 81 16.61 3.02 9.62
N GLU A 82 17.27 4.13 9.96
CA GLU A 82 16.86 5.47 9.54
C GLU A 82 16.79 5.62 8.01
N ALA A 83 17.74 5.04 7.28
CA ALA A 83 17.76 5.10 5.82
C ALA A 83 16.57 4.35 5.19
N ILE A 84 16.15 3.22 5.79
CA ILE A 84 14.95 2.48 5.34
C ILE A 84 13.69 3.28 5.65
N THR A 85 13.59 3.86 6.84
CA THR A 85 12.44 4.69 7.25
C THR A 85 12.28 5.88 6.32
N GLN A 86 13.34 6.67 6.12
CA GLN A 86 13.34 7.82 5.22
C GLN A 86 13.06 7.42 3.76
N GLY A 87 13.67 6.33 3.30
CA GLY A 87 13.42 5.79 1.96
C GLY A 87 11.96 5.44 1.73
N LEU A 88 11.30 4.80 2.71
CA LEU A 88 9.89 4.47 2.61
C LEU A 88 8.99 5.71 2.70
N GLU A 89 9.33 6.72 3.51
CA GLU A 89 8.63 8.01 3.53
C GLU A 89 8.62 8.67 2.15
N VAL A 90 9.78 8.76 1.52
CA VAL A 90 9.91 9.30 0.16
C VAL A 90 9.10 8.50 -0.84
N LEU A 91 9.14 7.16 -0.78
CA LEU A 91 8.35 6.29 -1.65
C LEU A 91 6.86 6.52 -1.49
N LEU A 92 6.35 6.65 -0.26
CA LEU A 92 4.94 6.93 -0.01
C LEU A 92 4.51 8.30 -0.55
N ILE A 93 5.37 9.33 -0.40
CA ILE A 93 5.12 10.67 -0.98
C ILE A 93 5.06 10.60 -2.50
N LEU A 94 6.01 9.91 -3.14
CA LEU A 94 6.06 9.76 -4.60
C LEU A 94 4.87 8.98 -5.16
N HIS A 95 4.24 8.12 -4.35
CA HIS A 95 3.06 7.34 -4.74
C HIS A 95 1.73 8.00 -4.34
N ALA A 96 1.75 9.14 -3.66
CA ALA A 96 0.53 9.80 -3.21
C ALA A 96 -0.32 10.33 -4.37
N ASP A 97 0.30 10.74 -5.47
CA ASP A 97 -0.37 11.11 -6.71
C ASP A 97 0.36 10.46 -7.91
N HIS A 98 -0.40 9.73 -8.71
CA HIS A 98 0.12 9.03 -9.89
C HIS A 98 -0.84 9.16 -11.09
N GLU A 99 -1.45 10.32 -11.21
CA GLU A 99 -2.44 10.65 -12.22
C GLU A 99 -3.65 9.68 -12.24
N GLN A 100 -4.30 9.57 -13.40
CA GLN A 100 -5.47 8.72 -13.62
C GLN A 100 -5.05 7.27 -13.94
N ASN A 101 -4.44 6.59 -12.96
CA ASN A 101 -4.19 5.15 -13.07
C ASN A 101 -5.48 4.32 -12.92
N CYS A 102 -5.37 3.01 -13.10
CA CYS A 102 -6.51 2.08 -13.04
C CYS A 102 -7.22 2.11 -11.67
N SER A 103 -6.49 2.20 -10.56
CA SER A 103 -7.08 2.30 -9.21
C SER A 103 -7.82 3.61 -9.03
N THR A 104 -7.22 4.74 -9.39
CA THR A 104 -7.86 6.06 -9.31
C THR A 104 -9.14 6.12 -10.14
N SER A 105 -9.11 5.61 -11.37
CA SER A 105 -10.28 5.54 -12.23
C SER A 105 -11.39 4.66 -11.65
N THR A 106 -11.01 3.52 -11.05
CA THR A 106 -11.96 2.60 -10.39
C THR A 106 -12.60 3.25 -9.17
N VAL A 107 -11.81 3.90 -8.30
CA VAL A 107 -12.33 4.63 -7.13
C VAL A 107 -13.33 5.68 -7.56
N ARG A 108 -13.00 6.50 -8.56
CA ARG A 108 -13.88 7.56 -9.06
C ARG A 108 -15.16 6.99 -9.69
N MET A 109 -15.05 5.90 -10.43
CA MET A 109 -16.20 5.22 -11.04
C MET A 109 -17.16 4.71 -9.96
N VAL A 110 -16.65 4.00 -8.95
CA VAL A 110 -17.48 3.47 -7.87
C VAL A 110 -18.07 4.62 -7.04
N ALA A 111 -17.29 5.65 -6.71
CA ALA A 111 -17.77 6.82 -5.97
C ALA A 111 -18.89 7.57 -6.73
N SER A 112 -18.86 7.60 -8.06
CA SER A 112 -19.90 8.26 -8.87
C SER A 112 -21.28 7.62 -8.75
N SER A 113 -21.37 6.38 -8.26
CA SER A 113 -22.64 5.70 -7.95
C SER A 113 -23.26 6.14 -6.62
N GLY A 114 -22.58 6.97 -5.83
CA GLY A 114 -22.99 7.31 -4.47
C GLY A 114 -22.58 6.27 -3.42
N ALA A 115 -21.73 5.32 -3.77
CA ALA A 115 -21.12 4.39 -2.80
C ALA A 115 -20.22 5.14 -1.81
N ASN A 116 -20.15 4.65 -0.56
CA ASN A 116 -19.30 5.27 0.46
C ASN A 116 -17.80 5.15 0.10
N LEU A 117 -16.98 5.99 0.73
CA LEU A 117 -15.54 6.05 0.47
C LEU A 117 -14.84 4.70 0.67
N HIS A 118 -15.22 3.94 1.70
CA HIS A 118 -14.62 2.63 1.98
C HIS A 118 -14.86 1.63 0.83
N ALA A 119 -16.07 1.59 0.28
CA ALA A 119 -16.39 0.76 -0.87
C ALA A 119 -15.59 1.17 -2.11
N ALA A 120 -15.49 2.47 -2.36
CA ALA A 120 -14.73 3.00 -3.49
C ALA A 120 -13.24 2.68 -3.37
N VAL A 121 -12.63 2.89 -2.19
CA VAL A 121 -11.21 2.58 -1.95
C VAL A 121 -10.95 1.07 -2.00
N ALA A 122 -11.84 0.23 -1.44
CA ALA A 122 -11.73 -1.22 -1.55
C ALA A 122 -11.74 -1.70 -3.00
N ALA A 123 -12.56 -1.09 -3.86
CA ALA A 123 -12.58 -1.37 -5.30
C ALA A 123 -11.25 -0.98 -5.97
N GLY A 124 -10.66 0.16 -5.61
CA GLY A 124 -9.33 0.57 -6.07
C GLY A 124 -8.22 -0.42 -5.67
N VAL A 125 -8.26 -0.92 -4.44
CA VAL A 125 -7.34 -1.98 -3.97
C VAL A 125 -7.52 -3.27 -4.77
N ASN A 126 -8.76 -3.64 -5.11
CA ASN A 126 -9.01 -4.79 -5.97
C ASN A 126 -8.47 -4.58 -7.39
N ALA A 127 -8.61 -3.38 -7.96
CA ALA A 127 -8.03 -3.05 -9.26
C ALA A 127 -6.49 -3.16 -9.24
N LEU A 128 -5.83 -2.75 -8.14
CA LEU A 128 -4.38 -2.88 -7.98
C LEU A 128 -3.92 -4.35 -7.95
N SER A 129 -4.78 -5.29 -7.57
CA SER A 129 -4.42 -6.73 -7.55
C SER A 129 -4.19 -7.33 -8.94
N GLY A 130 -4.62 -6.65 -10.00
CA GLY A 130 -4.47 -7.13 -11.38
C GLY A 130 -3.03 -7.01 -11.89
N PRO A 131 -2.52 -8.03 -12.63
CA PRO A 131 -1.12 -8.05 -13.08
C PRO A 131 -0.77 -6.91 -14.05
N LYS A 132 -1.74 -6.36 -14.76
CA LYS A 132 -1.55 -5.22 -15.67
C LYS A 132 -1.45 -3.86 -14.94
N HIS A 133 -1.68 -3.83 -13.64
CA HIS A 133 -1.59 -2.64 -12.81
C HIS A 133 -0.58 -2.84 -11.67
N GLY A 134 -0.87 -3.68 -10.68
CA GLY A 134 0.05 -3.97 -9.58
C GLY A 134 1.28 -4.79 -9.98
N GLY A 135 1.26 -5.47 -11.12
CA GLY A 135 2.40 -6.23 -11.63
C GLY A 135 3.65 -5.39 -11.95
N ALA A 136 3.50 -4.08 -12.18
CA ALA A 136 4.64 -3.19 -12.36
C ALA A 136 5.54 -3.13 -11.12
N ASN A 137 4.95 -3.06 -9.92
CA ASN A 137 5.71 -3.06 -8.66
C ASN A 137 6.42 -4.40 -8.44
N GLN A 138 5.79 -5.51 -8.79
CA GLN A 138 6.41 -6.82 -8.73
C GLN A 138 7.62 -6.90 -9.68
N ALA A 139 7.48 -6.44 -10.92
CA ALA A 139 8.56 -6.41 -11.90
C ALA A 139 9.76 -5.56 -11.44
N VAL A 140 9.51 -4.43 -10.74
CA VAL A 140 10.59 -3.63 -10.14
C VAL A 140 11.32 -4.41 -9.05
N VAL A 141 10.61 -5.10 -8.16
CA VAL A 141 11.23 -5.93 -7.11
C VAL A 141 12.07 -7.06 -7.73
N GLU A 142 11.54 -7.75 -8.74
CA GLU A 142 12.25 -8.80 -9.47
C GLU A 142 13.51 -8.26 -10.16
N MET A 143 13.42 -7.07 -10.77
CA MET A 143 14.57 -6.38 -11.35
C MET A 143 15.64 -6.04 -10.31
N LEU A 144 15.25 -5.51 -9.16
CA LEU A 144 16.19 -5.19 -8.07
C LEU A 144 16.86 -6.45 -7.50
N GLN A 145 16.11 -7.54 -7.38
CA GLN A 145 16.67 -8.84 -6.98
C GLN A 145 17.67 -9.34 -8.00
N PHE A 146 17.34 -9.26 -9.29
CA PHE A 146 18.24 -9.65 -10.36
C PHE A 146 19.55 -8.83 -10.37
N ILE A 147 19.48 -7.51 -10.15
CA ILE A 147 20.65 -6.63 -10.01
C ILE A 147 21.53 -7.11 -8.85
N ARG A 148 20.93 -7.33 -7.68
CA ARG A 148 21.65 -7.78 -6.49
C ARG A 148 22.31 -9.15 -6.69
N ASP A 149 21.55 -10.11 -7.20
CA ASP A 149 21.99 -11.50 -7.31
C ASP A 149 23.08 -11.70 -8.40
N ASN A 150 23.21 -10.77 -9.35
CA ASN A 150 24.22 -10.76 -10.38
C ASN A 150 25.30 -9.67 -10.21
N ASP A 151 25.26 -8.93 -9.07
CA ASP A 151 26.20 -7.84 -8.77
C ASP A 151 26.34 -6.81 -9.92
N LEU A 152 25.20 -6.45 -10.50
CA LEU A 152 25.14 -5.56 -11.66
C LEU A 152 25.20 -4.09 -11.27
N THR A 153 25.90 -3.31 -12.07
CA THR A 153 25.83 -1.83 -12.01
C THR A 153 24.63 -1.31 -12.80
N THR A 154 24.17 -0.09 -12.48
CA THR A 154 23.11 0.61 -13.24
C THR A 154 23.42 0.75 -14.73
N LYS A 155 24.70 0.89 -15.11
CA LYS A 155 25.14 0.96 -16.51
C LYS A 155 24.94 -0.35 -17.25
N GLN A 156 25.26 -1.48 -16.59
CA GLN A 156 25.05 -2.81 -17.17
C GLN A 156 23.56 -3.11 -17.32
N LEU A 157 22.74 -2.75 -16.34
CA LEU A 157 21.29 -2.88 -16.42
C LEU A 157 20.70 -2.09 -17.61
N SER A 158 21.17 -0.84 -17.80
CA SER A 158 20.75 0.00 -18.93
C SER A 158 21.05 -0.66 -20.27
N LEU A 159 22.21 -1.30 -20.42
CA LEU A 159 22.58 -2.02 -21.64
C LEU A 159 21.67 -3.23 -21.91
N ILE A 160 21.27 -3.97 -20.88
CA ILE A 160 20.33 -5.10 -21.02
C ILE A 160 18.97 -4.60 -21.52
N HIS A 161 18.44 -3.52 -20.96
CA HIS A 161 17.17 -2.94 -21.39
C HIS A 161 17.18 -2.35 -22.81
N ILE A 162 18.34 -1.91 -23.30
CA ILE A 162 18.49 -1.42 -24.67
C ILE A 162 18.56 -2.57 -25.68
N SER A 163 19.24 -3.67 -25.31
CA SER A 163 19.40 -4.85 -26.17
C SER A 163 18.18 -5.75 -26.22
N GLU A 164 17.36 -5.77 -25.16
CA GLU A 164 16.11 -6.54 -25.08
C GLU A 164 14.93 -5.64 -24.75
N PRO A 165 14.46 -4.79 -25.67
CA PRO A 165 13.27 -3.98 -25.42
C PRO A 165 12.09 -4.91 -25.18
N THR A 166 11.51 -4.84 -23.99
CA THR A 166 10.29 -5.58 -23.64
C THR A 166 9.21 -5.26 -24.69
N ARG A 167 8.82 -6.26 -25.47
CA ARG A 167 7.68 -6.17 -26.36
C ARG A 167 6.44 -5.89 -25.50
N ARG A 168 5.83 -4.72 -25.72
CA ARG A 168 4.53 -4.36 -25.16
C ARG A 168 3.43 -5.18 -25.81
#